data_f82f05f400d102074f81c41342040f87
#
_entry.id   f82f05f400d102074f81c41342040f87
#
_cell.length_a   1.000
_cell.length_b   1.000
_cell.length_c   1.000
_cell.angle_alpha   90.00
_cell.angle_beta   90.00
_cell.angle_gamma   90.00
#
_symmetry.space_group_name_H-M   'P 1'
#
loop_
_entity.id
_entity.type
_entity.pdbx_description
1 polymer ?
#
loop_
_entity_poly.entity_id
_entity_poly.type
_entity_poly.pdbx_seq_one_letter_code
_entity_poly.pdbx_strand_id
1 'polypeptide(L)'
;VTVLELYRDDIPEIDEELLSGWEALRAGAEFTSLSESQQQKIARFNELTDQFLAADKIVIANALWNLNIPTKLKAWFDTVNVAGKTFRYTENGPEGLVTGKKALHIQSNGGVYNGQDFASQYVKGILNFVGIDQVDQLFIEGIDYDPDRADELMQNALDKAAALGKSF
;
A
#
# COMPACT_ATOMS: atom_id res chain seq x y z
N VAL A 1 -6.11 -15.52 -5.54
CA VAL A 1 -5.06 -14.57 -5.09
C VAL A 1 -4.62 -13.76 -6.28
N THR A 2 -4.65 -12.44 -6.18
CA THR A 2 -4.07 -11.53 -7.17
C THR A 2 -2.73 -11.03 -6.62
N VAL A 3 -1.69 -11.05 -7.44
CA VAL A 3 -0.35 -10.55 -7.08
C VAL A 3 -0.07 -9.31 -7.91
N LEU A 4 0.42 -8.25 -7.27
CA LEU A 4 0.86 -7.02 -7.88
C LEU A 4 2.34 -6.82 -7.58
N GLU A 5 3.18 -6.87 -8.62
CA GLU A 5 4.62 -6.64 -8.51
C GLU A 5 4.94 -5.18 -8.86
N LEU A 6 5.00 -4.31 -7.85
CA LEU A 6 4.98 -2.86 -8.01
C LEU A 6 6.07 -2.27 -8.92
N TYR A 7 7.20 -2.98 -9.10
CA TYR A 7 8.29 -2.56 -9.98
C TYR A 7 8.26 -3.20 -11.38
N ARG A 8 7.27 -4.06 -11.65
CA ARG A 8 7.03 -4.68 -12.96
C ARG A 8 5.69 -4.28 -13.56
N ASP A 9 4.70 -4.10 -12.69
CA ASP A 9 3.37 -3.67 -13.08
C ASP A 9 3.33 -2.15 -13.25
N ASP A 10 2.39 -1.67 -14.05
CA ASP A 10 2.15 -0.25 -14.23
C ASP A 10 1.46 0.32 -12.98
N ILE A 11 2.19 1.14 -12.23
CA ILE A 11 1.69 1.89 -11.07
C ILE A 11 1.81 3.38 -11.39
N PRO A 12 0.68 4.06 -11.66
CA PRO A 12 0.70 5.48 -12.01
C PRO A 12 1.12 6.33 -10.81
N GLU A 13 1.94 7.32 -11.07
CA GLU A 13 2.26 8.37 -10.11
C GLU A 13 1.33 9.56 -10.32
N ILE A 14 1.04 10.29 -9.24
CA ILE A 14 0.28 11.55 -9.35
C ILE A 14 1.24 12.61 -9.91
N ASP A 15 1.12 12.85 -11.20
CA ASP A 15 1.90 13.83 -11.95
C ASP A 15 1.01 14.89 -12.59
N GLU A 16 1.63 15.84 -13.33
CA GLU A 16 0.90 16.93 -14.00
C GLU A 16 -0.16 16.41 -14.98
N GLU A 17 0.12 15.30 -15.67
CA GLU A 17 -0.80 14.72 -16.65
C GLU A 17 -2.05 14.16 -15.96
N LEU A 18 -1.88 13.43 -14.86
CA LEU A 18 -2.99 12.89 -14.09
C LEU A 18 -3.81 14.01 -13.42
N LEU A 19 -3.13 15.00 -12.83
CA LEU A 19 -3.77 16.15 -12.19
C LEU A 19 -4.59 16.97 -13.18
N SER A 20 -4.04 17.29 -14.35
CA SER A 20 -4.76 18.05 -15.39
C SER A 20 -5.95 17.26 -15.95
N GLY A 21 -5.83 15.95 -16.11
CA GLY A 21 -6.93 15.09 -16.51
C GLY A 21 -8.08 15.11 -15.48
N TRP A 22 -7.79 14.97 -14.20
CA TRP A 22 -8.79 15.07 -13.13
C TRP A 22 -9.42 16.48 -13.05
N GLU A 23 -8.64 17.53 -13.27
CA GLU A 23 -9.16 18.89 -13.29
C GLU A 23 -10.15 19.09 -14.43
N ALA A 24 -9.83 18.61 -15.63
CA ALA A 24 -10.73 18.65 -16.78
C ALA A 24 -12.04 17.90 -16.51
N LEU A 25 -11.98 16.69 -15.96
CA LEU A 25 -13.17 15.91 -15.60
C LEU A 25 -14.02 16.62 -14.53
N ARG A 26 -13.39 17.22 -13.54
CA ARG A 26 -14.09 18.00 -12.51
C ARG A 26 -14.77 19.25 -13.07
N ALA A 27 -14.19 19.84 -14.13
CA ALA A 27 -14.78 20.94 -14.88
C ALA A 27 -15.89 20.52 -15.84
N GLY A 28 -16.21 19.22 -15.93
CA GLY A 28 -17.31 18.67 -16.74
C GLY A 28 -16.88 18.17 -18.12
N ALA A 29 -15.59 18.03 -18.39
CA ALA A 29 -15.13 17.41 -19.63
C ALA A 29 -15.54 15.91 -19.69
N GLU A 30 -15.88 15.44 -20.89
CA GLU A 30 -16.10 14.00 -21.10
C GLU A 30 -14.78 13.23 -21.02
N PHE A 31 -14.79 12.03 -20.44
CA PHE A 31 -13.58 11.19 -20.32
C PHE A 31 -12.92 10.93 -21.69
N THR A 32 -13.74 10.71 -22.72
CA THR A 32 -13.29 10.47 -24.09
C THR A 32 -12.66 11.69 -24.77
N SER A 33 -12.80 12.90 -24.19
CA SER A 33 -12.18 14.13 -24.70
C SER A 33 -10.77 14.36 -24.17
N LEU A 34 -10.35 13.59 -23.17
CA LEU A 34 -8.98 13.63 -22.63
C LEU A 34 -8.00 13.02 -23.63
N SER A 35 -6.72 13.33 -23.47
CA SER A 35 -5.67 12.64 -24.24
C SER A 35 -5.69 11.14 -23.96
N GLU A 36 -5.24 10.33 -24.90
CA GLU A 36 -5.16 8.87 -24.74
C GLU A 36 -4.32 8.49 -23.51
N SER A 37 -3.20 9.18 -23.30
CA SER A 37 -2.35 8.97 -22.13
C SER A 37 -3.06 9.29 -20.82
N GLN A 38 -3.80 10.39 -20.72
CA GLN A 38 -4.60 10.73 -19.55
C GLN A 38 -5.68 9.68 -19.29
N GLN A 39 -6.38 9.22 -20.33
CA GLN A 39 -7.40 8.19 -20.21
C GLN A 39 -6.81 6.88 -19.66
N GLN A 40 -5.68 6.42 -20.21
CA GLN A 40 -5.00 5.20 -19.76
C GLN A 40 -4.55 5.31 -18.30
N LYS A 41 -3.93 6.43 -17.93
CA LYS A 41 -3.42 6.66 -16.58
C LYS A 41 -4.54 6.73 -15.55
N ILE A 42 -5.62 7.46 -15.85
CA ILE A 42 -6.80 7.55 -14.97
C ILE A 42 -7.49 6.19 -14.85
N ALA A 43 -7.65 5.46 -15.96
CA ALA A 43 -8.26 4.14 -15.94
C ALA A 43 -7.44 3.17 -15.07
N ARG A 44 -6.12 3.16 -15.23
CA ARG A 44 -5.23 2.31 -14.41
C ARG A 44 -5.26 2.69 -12.93
N PHE A 45 -5.28 3.97 -12.61
CA PHE A 45 -5.43 4.46 -11.24
C PHE A 45 -6.72 3.93 -10.60
N ASN A 46 -7.84 4.06 -11.29
CA ASN A 46 -9.13 3.58 -10.82
C ASN A 46 -9.19 2.05 -10.70
N GLU A 47 -8.60 1.32 -11.64
CA GLU A 47 -8.50 -0.14 -11.58
C GLU A 47 -7.79 -0.62 -10.31
N LEU A 48 -6.68 0.02 -9.92
CA LEU A 48 -5.95 -0.31 -8.70
C LEU A 48 -6.78 0.01 -7.45
N THR A 49 -7.52 1.11 -7.44
CA THR A 49 -8.47 1.42 -6.36
C THR A 49 -9.55 0.33 -6.24
N ASP A 50 -10.15 -0.06 -7.35
CA ASP A 50 -11.22 -1.05 -7.38
C ASP A 50 -10.70 -2.46 -7.02
N GLN A 51 -9.47 -2.81 -7.44
CA GLN A 51 -8.78 -4.04 -7.03
C GLN A 51 -8.59 -4.10 -5.50
N PHE A 52 -8.15 -3.00 -4.89
CA PHE A 52 -8.01 -2.90 -3.43
C PHE A 52 -9.37 -3.05 -2.73
N LEU A 53 -10.40 -2.39 -3.24
CA LEU A 53 -11.75 -2.46 -2.67
C LEU A 53 -12.36 -3.87 -2.79
N ALA A 54 -12.04 -4.61 -3.84
CA ALA A 54 -12.54 -5.98 -4.06
C ALA A 54 -11.84 -7.02 -3.18
N ALA A 55 -10.64 -6.75 -2.64
CA ALA A 55 -9.89 -7.70 -1.83
C ALA A 55 -10.45 -7.77 -0.40
N ASP A 56 -10.63 -8.97 0.16
CA ASP A 56 -11.00 -9.17 1.57
C ASP A 56 -9.78 -9.08 2.50
N LYS A 57 -8.62 -9.48 1.97
CA LYS A 57 -7.34 -9.54 2.70
C LYS A 57 -6.24 -8.95 1.86
N ILE A 58 -5.40 -8.14 2.47
CA ILE A 58 -4.31 -7.45 1.82
C ILE A 58 -2.98 -7.89 2.44
N VAL A 59 -2.04 -8.33 1.60
CA VAL A 59 -0.66 -8.60 2.03
C VAL A 59 0.25 -7.62 1.32
N ILE A 60 1.01 -6.85 2.10
CA ILE A 60 2.00 -5.89 1.61
C ILE A 60 3.37 -6.39 2.05
N ALA A 61 4.27 -6.61 1.09
CA ALA A 61 5.65 -7.01 1.35
C ALA A 61 6.62 -5.99 0.74
N ASN A 62 7.50 -5.42 1.56
CA ASN A 62 8.50 -4.45 1.11
C ASN A 62 9.80 -4.53 1.92
N ALA A 63 10.87 -4.01 1.34
CA ALA A 63 12.08 -3.68 2.08
C ALA A 63 11.99 -2.25 2.64
N LEU A 64 12.66 -2.01 3.75
CA LEU A 64 12.90 -0.66 4.27
C LEU A 64 14.00 0.01 3.43
N TRP A 65 13.68 1.09 2.72
CA TRP A 65 14.65 1.88 1.94
C TRP A 65 14.76 3.30 2.47
N ASN A 66 15.96 3.70 2.84
CA ASN A 66 16.23 5.05 3.35
C ASN A 66 15.22 5.48 4.44
N LEU A 67 14.98 4.59 5.40
CA LEU A 67 14.03 4.75 6.51
C LEU A 67 12.56 4.89 6.07
N ASN A 68 12.22 4.54 4.83
CA ASN A 68 10.86 4.67 4.32
C ASN A 68 10.46 3.47 3.43
N ILE A 69 9.21 3.47 2.97
CA ILE A 69 8.69 2.52 2.00
C ILE A 69 9.28 2.80 0.61
N PRO A 70 9.37 1.79 -0.28
CA PRO A 70 9.75 2.00 -1.66
C PRO A 70 8.82 2.96 -2.40
N THR A 71 9.37 3.76 -3.32
CA THR A 71 8.63 4.81 -4.06
C THR A 71 7.36 4.27 -4.75
N LYS A 72 7.45 3.10 -5.40
CA LYS A 72 6.28 2.50 -6.06
C LYS A 72 5.21 2.02 -5.09
N LEU A 73 5.57 1.65 -3.87
CA LEU A 73 4.59 1.34 -2.82
C LEU A 73 3.86 2.62 -2.38
N LYS A 74 4.56 3.76 -2.30
CA LYS A 74 3.91 5.05 -2.05
C LYS A 74 2.95 5.42 -3.18
N ALA A 75 3.36 5.27 -4.45
CA ALA A 75 2.50 5.51 -5.60
C ALA A 75 1.24 4.61 -5.58
N TRP A 76 1.40 3.34 -5.22
CA TRP A 76 0.25 2.44 -5.04
C TRP A 76 -0.68 2.91 -3.91
N PHE A 77 -0.15 3.32 -2.75
CA PHE A 77 -0.99 3.88 -1.70
C PHE A 77 -1.75 5.13 -2.15
N ASP A 78 -1.20 5.93 -3.05
CA ASP A 78 -1.90 7.07 -3.61
C ASP A 78 -3.13 6.65 -4.44
N THR A 79 -3.07 5.48 -5.11
CA THR A 79 -4.25 4.92 -5.80
C THR A 79 -5.29 4.33 -4.84
N VAL A 80 -4.91 4.02 -3.62
CA VAL A 80 -5.81 3.48 -2.57
C VAL A 80 -6.50 4.60 -1.80
N ASN A 81 -5.82 5.72 -1.56
CA ASN A 81 -6.35 6.82 -0.75
C ASN A 81 -7.23 7.77 -1.58
N VAL A 82 -8.47 7.34 -1.87
CA VAL A 82 -9.41 8.06 -2.73
C VAL A 82 -10.61 8.54 -1.92
N ALA A 83 -10.73 9.87 -1.79
CA ALA A 83 -11.86 10.49 -1.10
C ALA A 83 -13.21 10.11 -1.74
N GLY A 84 -14.17 9.71 -0.93
CA GLY A 84 -15.47 9.20 -1.37
C GLY A 84 -15.49 7.71 -1.75
N LYS A 85 -14.33 7.04 -1.87
CA LYS A 85 -14.23 5.61 -2.11
C LYS A 85 -13.68 4.85 -0.90
N THR A 86 -12.49 5.21 -0.42
CA THR A 86 -11.81 4.51 0.68
C THR A 86 -11.84 5.27 2.00
N PHE A 87 -12.07 6.56 1.96
CA PHE A 87 -12.30 7.41 3.12
C PHE A 87 -13.18 8.61 2.75
N ARG A 88 -13.69 9.31 3.74
CA ARG A 88 -14.42 10.58 3.57
C ARG A 88 -14.08 11.57 4.66
N TYR A 89 -14.27 12.85 4.37
CA TYR A 89 -14.20 13.89 5.39
C TYR A 89 -15.58 14.11 6.02
N THR A 90 -15.62 14.19 7.33
CA THR A 90 -16.82 14.49 8.12
C THR A 90 -16.57 15.72 9.00
N GLU A 91 -17.60 16.24 9.66
CA GLU A 91 -17.47 17.30 10.66
C GLU A 91 -16.58 16.92 11.84
N ASN A 92 -16.42 15.61 12.11
CA ASN A 92 -15.59 15.08 13.18
C ASN A 92 -14.18 14.65 12.69
N GLY A 93 -13.82 14.94 11.45
CA GLY A 93 -12.54 14.55 10.82
C GLY A 93 -12.69 13.48 9.76
N PRO A 94 -11.58 12.88 9.31
CA PRO A 94 -11.60 11.81 8.30
C PRO A 94 -12.19 10.52 8.90
N GLU A 95 -12.96 9.81 8.08
CA GLU A 95 -13.57 8.51 8.39
C GLU A 95 -13.18 7.52 7.30
N GLY A 96 -12.62 6.36 7.68
CA GLY A 96 -12.29 5.27 6.78
C GLY A 96 -13.55 4.50 6.36
N LEU A 97 -13.65 4.14 5.09
CA LEU A 97 -14.81 3.45 4.51
C LEU A 97 -14.55 1.97 4.24
N VAL A 98 -13.30 1.52 4.36
CA VAL A 98 -12.87 0.14 4.04
C VAL A 98 -12.86 -0.69 5.32
N THR A 99 -14.05 -1.13 5.75
CA THR A 99 -14.22 -1.89 6.99
C THR A 99 -14.28 -3.40 6.74
N GLY A 100 -13.98 -4.21 7.77
CA GLY A 100 -14.12 -5.66 7.72
C GLY A 100 -13.01 -6.40 6.98
N LYS A 101 -11.98 -5.71 6.50
CA LYS A 101 -10.80 -6.30 5.87
C LYS A 101 -9.68 -6.54 6.89
N LYS A 102 -8.76 -7.44 6.52
CA LYS A 102 -7.52 -7.69 7.26
C LYS A 102 -6.31 -7.34 6.40
N ALA A 103 -5.26 -6.86 7.03
CA ALA A 103 -4.00 -6.62 6.34
C ALA A 103 -2.83 -7.28 7.08
N LEU A 104 -1.87 -7.79 6.31
CA LEU A 104 -0.57 -8.26 6.79
C LEU A 104 0.52 -7.45 6.10
N HIS A 105 1.33 -6.76 6.89
CA HIS A 105 2.50 -6.06 6.41
C HIS A 105 3.76 -6.85 6.76
N ILE A 106 4.54 -7.23 5.75
CA ILE A 106 5.81 -7.93 5.88
C ILE A 106 6.91 -6.98 5.44
N GLN A 107 7.87 -6.67 6.32
CA GLN A 107 8.96 -5.76 6.01
C GLN A 107 10.31 -6.34 6.39
N SER A 108 11.28 -6.24 5.46
CA SER A 108 12.67 -6.57 5.75
C SER A 108 13.48 -5.31 6.05
N ASN A 109 14.28 -5.38 7.11
CA ASN A 109 15.15 -4.31 7.59
C ASN A 109 16.56 -4.85 7.79
N GLY A 110 17.58 -4.13 7.33
CA GLY A 110 18.97 -4.46 7.66
C GLY A 110 19.26 -4.29 9.15
N GLY A 111 18.73 -3.22 9.75
CA GLY A 111 18.78 -2.95 11.19
C GLY A 111 17.60 -3.51 11.99
N VAL A 112 17.60 -3.26 13.29
CA VAL A 112 16.52 -3.66 14.22
C VAL A 112 15.76 -2.41 14.66
N TYR A 113 14.49 -2.31 14.32
CA TYR A 113 13.62 -1.16 14.61
C TYR A 113 12.41 -1.52 15.46
N ASN A 114 12.03 -2.80 15.52
CA ASN A 114 10.86 -3.30 16.27
C ASN A 114 9.56 -2.55 15.91
N GLY A 115 9.36 -2.25 14.63
CA GLY A 115 8.18 -1.52 14.15
C GLY A 115 8.16 -0.03 14.50
N GLN A 116 9.29 0.54 14.93
CA GLN A 116 9.41 1.97 15.23
C GLN A 116 10.01 2.80 14.08
N ASP A 117 10.26 2.16 12.93
CA ASP A 117 10.67 2.85 11.72
C ASP A 117 9.50 3.58 11.05
N PHE A 118 9.82 4.59 10.24
CA PHE A 118 8.80 5.40 9.58
C PHE A 118 7.98 4.63 8.56
N ALA A 119 8.57 3.63 7.90
CA ALA A 119 7.89 2.85 6.86
C ALA A 119 6.79 1.99 7.46
N SER A 120 7.09 1.21 8.51
CA SER A 120 6.10 0.34 9.15
C SER A 120 4.98 1.13 9.83
N GLN A 121 5.30 2.28 10.41
CA GLN A 121 4.30 3.18 10.99
C GLN A 121 3.43 3.82 9.91
N TYR A 122 4.03 4.23 8.78
CA TYR A 122 3.29 4.78 7.64
C TYR A 122 2.31 3.76 7.06
N VAL A 123 2.76 2.53 6.76
CA VAL A 123 1.90 1.48 6.21
C VAL A 123 0.72 1.21 7.13
N LYS A 124 0.97 1.03 8.42
CA LYS A 124 -0.09 0.82 9.41
C LYS A 124 -1.03 2.02 9.50
N GLY A 125 -0.47 3.23 9.53
CA GLY A 125 -1.23 4.47 9.60
C GLY A 125 -2.18 4.67 8.41
N ILE A 126 -1.70 4.42 7.18
CA ILE A 126 -2.53 4.54 5.97
C ILE A 126 -3.64 3.47 5.92
N LEU A 127 -3.34 2.23 6.30
CA LEU A 127 -4.35 1.18 6.35
C LEU A 127 -5.44 1.50 7.37
N ASN A 128 -5.06 1.96 8.56
CA ASN A 128 -6.02 2.41 9.58
C ASN A 128 -6.82 3.63 9.10
N PHE A 129 -6.18 4.57 8.41
CA PHE A 129 -6.83 5.77 7.88
C PHE A 129 -7.97 5.44 6.91
N VAL A 130 -7.80 4.42 6.08
CA VAL A 130 -8.88 3.96 5.18
C VAL A 130 -9.90 3.04 5.86
N GLY A 131 -9.70 2.64 7.13
CA GLY A 131 -10.66 1.88 7.92
C GLY A 131 -10.30 0.40 8.14
N ILE A 132 -9.08 -0.01 7.86
CA ILE A 132 -8.61 -1.37 8.15
C ILE A 132 -7.94 -1.37 9.53
N ASP A 133 -8.66 -1.80 10.57
CA ASP A 133 -8.17 -1.80 11.95
C ASP A 133 -7.28 -3.02 12.27
N GLN A 134 -7.51 -4.14 11.60
CA GLN A 134 -6.74 -5.37 11.79
C GLN A 134 -5.53 -5.39 10.86
N VAL A 135 -4.41 -4.85 11.34
CA VAL A 135 -3.13 -4.80 10.62
C VAL A 135 -2.08 -5.59 11.41
N ASP A 136 -1.81 -6.80 10.97
CA ASP A 136 -0.70 -7.60 11.48
C ASP A 136 0.60 -7.16 10.81
N GLN A 137 1.71 -7.17 11.55
CA GLN A 137 3.02 -6.81 11.03
C GLN A 137 4.05 -7.91 11.35
N LEU A 138 4.83 -8.28 10.35
CA LEU A 138 5.94 -9.22 10.44
C LEU A 138 7.23 -8.54 9.98
N PHE A 139 8.22 -8.47 10.84
CA PHE A 139 9.52 -7.88 10.54
C PHE A 139 10.61 -8.95 10.43
N ILE A 140 11.43 -8.81 9.39
CA ILE A 140 12.67 -9.57 9.17
C ILE A 140 13.81 -8.59 9.41
N GLU A 141 14.40 -8.61 10.58
CA GLU A 141 15.29 -7.56 11.05
C GLU A 141 16.68 -8.10 11.44
N GLY A 142 17.68 -7.22 11.34
CA GLY A 142 19.00 -7.45 11.89
C GLY A 142 19.95 -8.27 11.03
N ILE A 143 19.61 -8.60 9.79
CA ILE A 143 20.47 -9.41 8.90
C ILE A 143 21.81 -8.73 8.64
N ASP A 144 21.83 -7.39 8.52
CA ASP A 144 23.07 -6.65 8.26
C ASP A 144 23.93 -6.48 9.53
N TYR A 145 23.31 -6.58 10.72
CA TYR A 145 24.05 -6.53 12.00
C TYR A 145 24.72 -7.86 12.37
N ASP A 146 24.11 -8.97 12.00
CA ASP A 146 24.58 -10.31 12.34
C ASP A 146 24.41 -11.24 11.12
N PRO A 147 25.27 -11.09 10.09
CA PRO A 147 25.20 -11.88 8.87
C PRO A 147 25.36 -13.39 9.12
N ASP A 148 26.08 -13.79 10.16
CA ASP A 148 26.31 -15.20 10.52
C ASP A 148 25.00 -15.89 10.98
N ARG A 149 24.02 -15.11 11.42
CA ARG A 149 22.68 -15.58 11.81
C ARG A 149 21.59 -15.32 10.77
N ALA A 150 21.95 -14.88 9.57
CA ALA A 150 20.95 -14.53 8.53
C ALA A 150 19.98 -15.67 8.24
N ASP A 151 20.47 -16.90 8.12
CA ASP A 151 19.64 -18.07 7.84
C ASP A 151 18.68 -18.38 9.01
N GLU A 152 19.15 -18.26 10.26
CA GLU A 152 18.32 -18.42 11.45
C GLU A 152 17.21 -17.36 11.52
N LEU A 153 17.58 -16.07 11.28
CA LEU A 153 16.62 -14.95 11.26
C LEU A 153 15.56 -15.14 10.18
N MET A 154 15.97 -15.58 8.99
CA MET A 154 15.06 -15.87 7.90
C MET A 154 14.13 -17.05 8.23
N GLN A 155 14.67 -18.16 8.78
CA GLN A 155 13.84 -19.30 9.15
C GLN A 155 12.80 -18.92 10.22
N ASN A 156 13.21 -18.16 11.24
CA ASN A 156 12.28 -17.67 12.26
C ASN A 156 11.16 -16.79 11.67
N ALA A 157 11.48 -15.98 10.65
CA ALA A 157 10.49 -15.17 9.97
C ALA A 157 9.52 -16.03 9.13
N LEU A 158 10.02 -17.04 8.44
CA LEU A 158 9.19 -18.00 7.68
C LEU A 158 8.24 -18.78 8.60
N ASP A 159 8.71 -19.22 9.75
CA ASP A 159 7.88 -19.93 10.73
C ASP A 159 6.77 -19.03 11.29
N LYS A 160 7.09 -17.77 11.57
CA LYS A 160 6.08 -16.76 11.98
C LYS A 160 5.10 -16.46 10.85
N ALA A 161 5.57 -16.31 9.60
CA ALA A 161 4.70 -16.10 8.45
C ALA A 161 3.73 -17.29 8.25
N ALA A 162 4.24 -18.53 8.37
CA ALA A 162 3.40 -19.72 8.28
C ALA A 162 2.36 -19.80 9.39
N ALA A 163 2.71 -19.37 10.61
CA ALA A 163 1.76 -19.31 11.73
C ALA A 163 0.68 -18.23 11.50
N LEU A 164 1.08 -17.03 11.09
CA LEU A 164 0.15 -15.95 10.77
C LEU A 164 -0.79 -16.35 9.63
N GLY A 165 -0.28 -16.98 8.56
CA GLY A 165 -1.08 -17.40 7.43
C GLY A 165 -2.20 -18.39 7.75
N LYS A 166 -2.11 -19.13 8.87
CA LYS A 166 -3.17 -20.05 9.33
C LYS A 166 -4.36 -19.31 9.95
N SER A 167 -4.14 -18.13 10.51
CA SER A 167 -5.17 -17.31 11.19
C SER A 167 -5.57 -16.07 10.38
N PHE A 168 -4.86 -15.79 9.32
CA PHE A 168 -5.07 -14.62 8.44
C PHE A 168 -6.28 -14.70 7.49
#